data_062ae41f281816e0908441128f098e86
#
_entry.id   062ae41f281816e0908441128f098e86
#
_cell.length_a   1.000
_cell.length_b   1.000
_cell.length_c   1.000
_cell.angle_alpha   90.00
_cell.angle_beta   90.00
_cell.angle_gamma   90.00
#
_symmetry.space_group_name_H-M   'P 1'
#
loop_
_entity.id
_entity.type
_entity.pdbx_description
1 polymer ?
#
loop_
_entity_poly.entity_id
_entity_poly.type
_entity_poly.pdbx_seq_one_letter_code
_entity_poly.pdbx_strand_id
1 'polypeptide(L)'
;ARRWALMHEYREAAEPEPHLDALLARLGEADLVLVEGFKHEAHDKIEVCREGSRREPLYPGDRSVVAVASDRPLPDANRPVLDLNDTQVIADFICRHCSLAERVA
;
A
#
# COMPACT_ATOMS: atom_id res chain seq x y z
N ALA A 1 17.34 0.85 14.85
CA ALA A 1 16.06 1.24 14.23
C ALA A 1 15.07 1.60 15.31
N ARG A 2 14.35 2.68 15.10
CA ARG A 2 13.29 3.12 16.01
C ARG A 2 11.96 2.73 15.42
N ARG A 3 11.11 2.14 16.27
CA ARG A 3 9.76 1.73 15.87
C ARG A 3 8.76 2.22 16.90
N TRP A 4 7.60 2.57 16.43
CA TRP A 4 6.47 2.77 17.29
C TRP A 4 5.19 2.38 16.56
N ALA A 5 4.17 2.07 17.32
CA ALA A 5 2.88 1.68 16.77
C ALA A 5 1.77 2.41 17.51
N LEU A 6 0.72 2.74 16.79
CA LEU A 6 -0.51 3.28 17.36
C LEU A 6 -1.59 2.21 17.22
N MET A 7 -2.20 1.84 18.36
CA MET A 7 -3.28 0.86 18.41
C MET A 7 -4.52 1.51 19.01
N HIS A 8 -5.66 1.27 18.39
CA HIS A 8 -6.95 1.66 18.92
C HIS A 8 -7.88 0.46 18.91
N GLU A 9 -8.42 0.13 20.08
CA GLU A 9 -9.42 -0.93 20.22
C GLU A 9 -10.80 -0.31 20.37
N TYR A 10 -11.74 -0.80 19.57
CA TYR A 10 -13.15 -0.42 19.72
C TYR A 10 -13.76 -1.21 20.84
N ARG A 11 -14.36 -0.51 21.80
CA ARG A 11 -15.06 -1.14 22.93
C ARG A 11 -16.47 -1.60 22.58
N GLU A 12 -17.05 -0.98 21.56
CA GLU A 12 -18.40 -1.27 21.10
C GLU A 12 -18.37 -1.51 19.59
N ALA A 13 -19.12 -2.51 19.14
CA ALA A 13 -19.20 -2.87 17.72
C ALA A 13 -19.79 -1.75 16.84
N ALA A 14 -20.43 -0.75 17.46
CA ALA A 14 -21.05 0.38 16.76
C ALA A 14 -20.10 1.55 16.51
N GLU A 15 -18.87 1.52 17.04
CA GLU A 15 -17.90 2.57 16.74
C GLU A 15 -17.46 2.47 15.28
N PRO A 16 -17.55 3.56 14.50
CA PRO A 16 -17.08 3.52 13.10
C PRO A 16 -15.57 3.41 13.03
N GLU A 17 -15.07 2.71 12.01
CA GLU A 17 -13.65 2.72 11.72
C GLU A 17 -13.19 4.15 11.45
N PRO A 18 -12.02 4.57 11.99
CA PRO A 18 -11.50 5.90 11.68
C PRO A 18 -11.11 5.97 10.21
N HIS A 19 -11.29 7.14 9.62
CA HIS A 19 -10.76 7.42 8.30
C HIS A 19 -9.24 7.46 8.32
N LEU A 20 -8.63 7.07 7.22
CA LEU A 20 -7.18 7.05 7.09
C LEU A 20 -6.56 8.42 7.41
N ASP A 21 -7.15 9.51 6.92
CA ASP A 21 -6.63 10.86 7.17
C ASP A 21 -6.57 11.20 8.66
N ALA A 22 -7.56 10.76 9.44
CA ALA A 22 -7.56 10.97 10.88
C ALA A 22 -6.44 10.20 11.58
N LEU A 23 -6.12 9.01 11.09
CA LEU A 23 -5.00 8.22 11.61
C LEU A 23 -3.66 8.84 11.22
N LEU A 24 -3.51 9.28 9.99
CA LEU A 24 -2.28 9.92 9.50
C LEU A 24 -1.98 11.20 10.28
N ALA A 25 -3.01 11.97 10.66
CA ALA A 25 -2.84 13.18 11.44
C ALA A 25 -2.25 12.94 12.84
N ARG A 26 -2.34 11.71 13.36
CA ARG A 26 -1.77 11.32 14.66
C ARG A 26 -0.33 10.84 14.56
N LEU A 27 0.16 10.59 13.36
CA LEU A 27 1.54 10.19 13.15
C LEU A 27 2.42 11.43 13.16
N GLY A 28 3.63 11.29 13.66
CA GLY A 28 4.64 12.34 13.55
C GLY A 28 5.15 12.47 12.11
N GLU A 29 6.10 13.35 11.91
CA GLU A 29 6.76 13.51 10.62
C GLU A 29 7.43 12.20 10.19
N ALA A 30 7.23 11.84 8.93
CA ALA A 30 7.85 10.68 8.32
C ALA A 30 8.07 10.95 6.83
N ASP A 31 9.16 10.39 6.28
CA ASP A 31 9.42 10.49 4.85
C ASP A 31 8.50 9.57 4.04
N LEU A 32 8.07 8.48 4.65
CA LEU A 32 7.20 7.49 4.04
C LEU A 32 6.31 6.86 5.11
N VAL A 33 5.05 6.72 4.80
CA VAL A 33 4.09 5.98 5.63
C VAL A 33 3.56 4.81 4.82
N LEU A 34 3.69 3.61 5.37
CA LEU A 34 3.12 2.40 4.80
C LEU A 34 1.83 2.05 5.54
N VAL A 35 0.78 1.82 4.78
CA VAL A 35 -0.54 1.52 5.31
C VAL A 35 -0.99 0.16 4.81
N GLU A 36 -1.33 -0.74 5.72
CA GLU A 36 -1.95 -2.02 5.38
C GLU A 36 -3.47 -1.92 5.53
N GLY A 37 -4.18 -2.55 4.62
CA GLY A 37 -5.64 -2.45 4.58
C GLY A 37 -6.09 -1.13 3.95
N PHE A 38 -7.23 -0.62 4.39
CA PHE A 38 -7.80 0.63 3.87
C PHE A 38 -7.94 0.63 2.34
N LYS A 39 -8.33 -0.49 1.77
CA LYS A 39 -8.35 -0.69 0.31
C LYS A 39 -9.32 0.22 -0.43
N HIS A 40 -10.30 0.78 0.26
CA HIS A 40 -11.29 1.68 -0.31
C HIS A 40 -10.98 3.16 -0.13
N GLU A 41 -9.89 3.51 0.54
CA GLU A 41 -9.42 4.88 0.65
C GLU A 41 -8.71 5.30 -0.65
N ALA A 42 -8.64 6.59 -0.90
CA ALA A 42 -8.17 7.13 -2.18
C ALA A 42 -6.64 7.27 -2.30
N HIS A 43 -5.88 6.84 -1.29
CA HIS A 43 -4.42 6.89 -1.35
C HIS A 43 -3.86 5.94 -2.42
N ASP A 44 -2.67 6.22 -2.91
CA ASP A 44 -1.99 5.36 -3.86
C ASP A 44 -1.67 4.01 -3.24
N LYS A 45 -1.87 2.95 -4.03
CA LYS A 45 -1.77 1.57 -3.56
C LYS A 45 -0.90 0.73 -4.48
N ILE A 46 -0.24 -0.25 -3.89
CA ILE A 46 0.27 -1.41 -4.63
C ILE A 46 -0.62 -2.58 -4.25
N GLU A 47 -1.27 -3.15 -5.24
CA GLU A 47 -2.11 -4.34 -5.02
C GLU A 47 -1.27 -5.60 -5.14
N VAL A 48 -1.46 -6.53 -4.20
CA VAL A 48 -0.82 -7.85 -4.23
C VAL A 48 -1.79 -8.83 -4.89
N CYS A 49 -1.37 -9.41 -6.01
CA CYS A 49 -2.12 -10.43 -6.72
C CYS A 49 -1.35 -11.74 -6.72
N ARG A 50 -1.91 -12.76 -6.08
CA ARG A 50 -1.34 -14.11 -6.05
C ARG A 50 -2.24 -15.07 -6.80
N GLU A 51 -1.63 -16.01 -7.50
CA GLU A 51 -2.36 -17.13 -8.08
C GLU A 51 -3.10 -17.91 -6.99
N GLY A 52 -4.32 -18.31 -7.29
CA GLY A 52 -5.17 -19.04 -6.34
C GLY A 52 -5.90 -18.15 -5.34
N SER A 53 -5.66 -16.84 -5.34
CA SER A 53 -6.47 -15.93 -4.56
C SER A 53 -7.91 -15.90 -5.08
N ARG A 54 -8.89 -15.95 -4.17
CA ARG A 54 -10.31 -15.88 -4.52
C ARG A 54 -10.82 -14.45 -4.64
N ARG A 55 -9.98 -13.47 -4.34
CA ARG A 55 -10.36 -12.06 -4.45
C ARG A 55 -10.37 -11.60 -5.89
N GLU A 56 -11.38 -10.85 -6.25
CA GLU A 56 -11.33 -10.09 -7.49
C GLU A 56 -10.30 -8.96 -7.36
N PRO A 57 -9.48 -8.75 -8.38
CA PRO A 57 -8.53 -7.65 -8.37
C PRO A 57 -9.24 -6.30 -8.30
N LEU A 58 -8.65 -5.37 -7.56
CA LEU A 58 -9.13 -3.99 -7.49
C LEU A 58 -8.67 -3.16 -8.69
N TYR A 59 -7.47 -3.43 -9.21
CA TYR A 59 -6.79 -2.56 -10.15
C TYR A 59 -7.59 -2.23 -11.43
N PRO A 60 -8.41 -3.13 -11.99
CA PRO A 60 -9.12 -2.77 -13.20
C PRO A 60 -10.09 -1.60 -13.02
N GLY A 61 -10.66 -1.45 -11.83
CA GLY A 61 -11.65 -0.41 -11.53
C GLY A 61 -11.17 0.67 -10.56
N ASP A 62 -9.91 0.66 -10.16
CA ASP A 62 -9.39 1.60 -9.16
C ASP A 62 -8.08 2.22 -9.63
N ARG A 63 -8.14 3.49 -10.00
CA ARG A 63 -6.97 4.25 -10.48
C ARG A 63 -5.95 4.53 -9.39
N SER A 64 -6.32 4.43 -8.12
CA SER A 64 -5.38 4.60 -7.01
C SER A 64 -4.42 3.42 -6.87
N VAL A 65 -4.71 2.29 -7.52
CA VAL A 65 -3.76 1.19 -7.62
C VAL A 65 -2.73 1.53 -8.68
N VAL A 66 -1.58 2.03 -8.23
CA VAL A 66 -0.52 2.55 -9.12
C VAL A 66 0.41 1.48 -9.66
N ALA A 67 0.45 0.33 -9.01
CA ALA A 67 1.20 -0.84 -9.45
C ALA A 67 0.60 -2.11 -8.86
N VAL A 68 0.93 -3.23 -9.46
CA VAL A 68 0.51 -4.56 -8.98
C VAL A 68 1.76 -5.39 -8.70
N ALA A 69 1.86 -5.93 -7.49
CA ALA A 69 2.87 -6.94 -7.16
C ALA A 69 2.25 -8.31 -7.37
N SER A 70 2.79 -9.07 -8.30
CA SER A 70 2.20 -10.33 -8.75
C SER A 70 3.24 -11.44 -8.82
N ASP A 71 2.79 -12.66 -8.59
CA ASP A 71 3.59 -13.87 -8.80
C ASP A 71 3.51 -14.41 -10.23
N ARG A 72 2.83 -13.69 -11.12
CA ARG A 72 2.70 -14.06 -12.54
C ARG A 72 2.56 -12.81 -13.40
N PRO A 73 2.84 -12.92 -14.73
CA PRO A 73 2.58 -11.82 -15.64
C PRO A 73 1.09 -11.45 -15.70
N LEU A 74 0.81 -10.16 -15.81
CA LEU A 74 -0.52 -9.62 -15.96
C LEU A 74 -0.52 -8.64 -17.14
N PRO A 75 -0.56 -9.13 -18.40
CA PRO A 75 -0.32 -8.29 -19.58
C PRO A 75 -1.36 -7.19 -19.77
N ASP A 76 -2.58 -7.36 -19.25
CA ASP A 76 -3.66 -6.41 -19.42
C ASP A 76 -3.80 -5.42 -18.25
N ALA A 77 -2.82 -5.35 -17.35
CA ALA A 77 -2.94 -4.56 -16.14
C ALA A 77 -2.96 -3.05 -16.37
N ASN A 78 -2.40 -2.54 -17.47
CA ASN A 78 -2.28 -1.12 -17.80
C ASN A 78 -1.50 -0.29 -16.75
N ARG A 79 -0.65 -0.93 -16.00
CA ARG A 79 0.19 -0.33 -14.97
C ARG A 79 1.37 -1.24 -14.71
N PRO A 80 2.42 -0.74 -14.05
CA PRO A 80 3.56 -1.58 -13.73
C PRO A 80 3.17 -2.83 -12.96
N VAL A 81 3.68 -3.96 -13.41
CA VAL A 81 3.54 -5.26 -12.74
C VAL A 81 4.92 -5.62 -12.18
N LEU A 82 4.99 -5.69 -10.86
CA LEU A 82 6.22 -5.96 -10.13
C LEU A 82 6.24 -7.42 -9.70
N ASP A 83 7.43 -8.04 -9.72
CA ASP A 83 7.57 -9.39 -9.19
C ASP A 83 7.36 -9.37 -7.68
N LEU A 84 6.33 -10.06 -7.22
CA LEU A 84 5.99 -10.16 -5.79
C LEU A 84 7.15 -10.69 -4.94
N ASN A 85 8.00 -11.51 -5.52
CA ASN A 85 9.13 -12.12 -4.83
C ASN A 85 10.42 -11.28 -4.92
N ASP A 86 10.39 -10.15 -5.61
CA ASP A 86 11.53 -9.26 -5.73
C ASP A 86 11.34 -8.00 -4.87
N THR A 87 11.79 -8.08 -3.64
CA THR A 87 11.66 -6.98 -2.66
C THR A 87 12.35 -5.72 -3.15
N GLN A 88 13.50 -5.84 -3.83
CA GLN A 88 14.25 -4.69 -4.31
C GLN A 88 13.49 -3.90 -5.38
N VAL A 89 12.86 -4.59 -6.31
CA VAL A 89 12.06 -3.97 -7.37
C VAL A 89 10.88 -3.20 -6.77
N ILE A 90 10.22 -3.78 -5.77
CA ILE A 90 9.11 -3.13 -5.07
C ILE A 90 9.59 -1.89 -4.32
N ALA A 91 10.69 -2.01 -3.58
CA ALA A 91 11.27 -0.87 -2.86
C ALA A 91 11.68 0.26 -3.80
N ASP A 92 12.32 -0.07 -4.93
CA ASP A 92 12.74 0.91 -5.93
C ASP A 92 11.53 1.63 -6.55
N PHE A 93 10.46 0.89 -6.81
CA PHE A 93 9.22 1.49 -7.29
C PHE A 93 8.66 2.51 -6.28
N ILE A 94 8.57 2.12 -5.01
CA ILE A 94 8.05 2.99 -3.95
C ILE A 94 8.90 4.26 -3.84
N CYS A 95 10.21 4.12 -3.82
CA CYS A 95 11.11 5.27 -3.72
C CYS A 95 10.93 6.24 -4.90
N ARG A 96 10.82 5.73 -6.11
CA ARG A 96 10.61 6.57 -7.31
C ARG A 96 9.22 7.20 -7.31
N HIS A 97 8.20 6.43 -6.99
CA HIS A 97 6.82 6.90 -6.99
C HIS A 97 6.60 7.99 -5.95
N CYS A 98 7.17 7.84 -4.78
CA CYS A 98 7.06 8.79 -3.67
C CYS A 98 8.13 9.89 -3.72
N SER A 99 8.95 9.94 -4.76
CA SER A 99 10.03 10.92 -4.94
C SER A 99 10.98 10.96 -3.74
N LEU A 100 11.27 9.82 -3.16
CA LEU A 100 12.24 9.72 -2.08
C LEU A 100 13.65 9.81 -2.66
N ALA A 101 14.43 10.77 -2.16
CA ALA A 101 15.83 10.87 -2.53
C ALA A 101 16.60 9.67 -1.98
N GLU A 102 17.51 9.10 -2.80
CA GLU A 102 18.47 8.15 -2.27
C GLU A 102 19.29 8.84 -1.18
N ARG A 103 19.18 8.33 0.04
CA ARG A 103 20.06 8.75 1.11
C ARG A 103 21.34 7.94 0.97
N VAL A 104 22.36 8.56 0.44
CA VAL A 104 23.70 7.99 0.48
C VAL A 104 24.17 8.10 1.93
N ALA A 105 24.33 6.97 2.54
CA ALA A 105 24.87 6.91 3.90
C ALA A 105 26.35 7.31 3.89
#